data_4f2d931c290feb547566d09664d37295
#
_entry.id   4f2d931c290feb547566d09664d37295
#
_cell.length_a   1.000
_cell.length_b   1.000
_cell.length_c   1.000
_cell.angle_alpha   90.00
_cell.angle_beta   90.00
_cell.angle_gamma   90.00
#
_symmetry.space_group_name_H-M   'P 1'
#
loop_
_entity.id
_entity.type
_entity.pdbx_description
1 polymer ?
#
loop_
_entity_poly.entity_id
_entity_poly.type
_entity_poly.pdbx_seq_one_letter_code
_entity_poly.pdbx_strand_id
1 'polypeptide(L)'
;MKKIFWIDGGAGRAIAAIPALIKFDRLNPDVDWACMVAAWDFLYWGIPELQDRTYGIDTKGVFDNVIKNADQIITPEPYRNPSYFRQEISLVEAFDREINNTKDHSDLGIPQLKFNQQEIMVAKNTLDDLKSAQKKQKTVIFQPFGRGAKLDNRQGVFDEESRSLSQKDYLYLAKKIAMRYNIIFFGEPDFQLKQDTVSQKYTCDLRQWGALIQESDYFIGCDSVGQHMARSVGTPGTVIFGSTFPINTSYPDFFQIIETQQARKYTPIRIAGLDATLSNRLNEGTINFSTKELDDIFNTIVSDIEKRAR
;
A
#
# COMPACT_ATOMS: atom_id res chain seq x y z
N MET A 1 29.22 -14.71 -9.22
CA MET A 1 28.15 -14.28 -10.18
C MET A 1 27.33 -13.22 -9.48
N LYS A 2 27.27 -12.01 -10.02
CA LYS A 2 26.53 -10.89 -9.45
C LYS A 2 25.14 -10.76 -10.08
N LYS A 3 24.09 -10.81 -9.27
CA LYS A 3 22.71 -10.66 -9.72
C LYS A 3 22.16 -9.29 -9.33
N ILE A 4 21.34 -8.69 -10.17
CA ILE A 4 20.58 -7.49 -9.83
C ILE A 4 19.09 -7.79 -9.99
N PHE A 5 18.31 -7.52 -8.95
CA PHE A 5 16.85 -7.47 -9.01
C PHE A 5 16.41 -6.04 -9.24
N TRP A 6 15.71 -5.81 -10.34
CA TRP A 6 15.19 -4.47 -10.66
C TRP A 6 13.70 -4.41 -10.34
N ILE A 7 13.35 -3.75 -9.25
CA ILE A 7 11.97 -3.57 -8.80
C ILE A 7 11.45 -2.23 -9.31
N ASP A 8 10.43 -2.27 -10.14
CA ASP A 8 9.77 -1.09 -10.71
C ASP A 8 8.30 -0.96 -10.26
N GLY A 9 7.65 0.11 -10.71
CA GLY A 9 6.23 0.36 -10.47
C GLY A 9 5.94 1.16 -9.21
N GLY A 10 4.75 0.97 -8.63
CA GLY A 10 4.29 1.74 -7.48
C GLY A 10 4.89 1.30 -6.14
N ALA A 11 4.80 2.16 -5.12
CA ALA A 11 5.32 1.89 -3.78
C ALA A 11 4.77 0.61 -3.15
N GLY A 12 3.48 0.27 -3.40
CA GLY A 12 2.89 -0.99 -2.94
C GLY A 12 3.58 -2.23 -3.52
N ARG A 13 4.03 -2.17 -4.79
CA ARG A 13 4.83 -3.26 -5.40
C ARG A 13 6.20 -3.37 -4.74
N ALA A 14 6.88 -2.24 -4.50
CA ALA A 14 8.15 -2.25 -3.80
C ALA A 14 8.03 -2.91 -2.42
N ILE A 15 7.01 -2.57 -1.65
CA ILE A 15 6.75 -3.18 -0.34
C ILE A 15 6.44 -4.69 -0.48
N ALA A 16 5.63 -5.09 -1.45
CA ALA A 16 5.25 -6.49 -1.67
C ALA A 16 6.44 -7.39 -2.10
N ALA A 17 7.49 -6.81 -2.69
CA ALA A 17 8.70 -7.55 -3.08
C ALA A 17 9.64 -7.86 -1.90
N ILE A 18 9.55 -7.14 -0.77
CA ILE A 18 10.46 -7.26 0.36
C ILE A 18 10.60 -8.70 0.87
N PRO A 19 9.52 -9.46 1.15
CA PRO A 19 9.66 -10.82 1.68
C PRO A 19 10.42 -11.76 0.74
N ALA A 20 10.18 -11.63 -0.56
CA ALA A 20 10.85 -12.46 -1.56
C ALA A 20 12.34 -12.17 -1.67
N LEU A 21 12.74 -10.91 -1.55
CA LEU A 21 14.15 -10.49 -1.53
C LEU A 21 14.87 -10.98 -0.26
N ILE A 22 14.23 -10.86 0.91
CA ILE A 22 14.77 -11.39 2.18
C ILE A 22 14.91 -12.91 2.10
N LYS A 23 13.93 -13.60 1.55
CA LYS A 23 13.99 -15.05 1.32
C LYS A 23 15.13 -15.41 0.38
N PHE A 24 15.33 -14.62 -0.70
CA PHE A 24 16.45 -14.83 -1.63
C PHE A 24 17.79 -14.71 -0.94
N ASP A 25 18.00 -13.68 -0.12
CA ASP A 25 19.22 -13.46 0.65
C ASP A 25 19.53 -14.66 1.56
N ARG A 26 18.51 -15.11 2.30
CA ARG A 26 18.65 -16.27 3.22
C ARG A 26 18.99 -17.58 2.50
N LEU A 27 18.38 -17.82 1.32
CA LEU A 27 18.58 -19.06 0.56
C LEU A 27 19.86 -19.06 -0.26
N ASN A 28 20.47 -17.91 -0.49
CA ASN A 28 21.63 -17.74 -1.37
C ASN A 28 22.75 -16.92 -0.69
N PRO A 29 23.28 -17.33 0.48
CA PRO A 29 24.23 -16.53 1.25
C PRO A 29 25.54 -16.25 0.51
N ASP A 30 25.93 -17.12 -0.42
CA ASP A 30 27.16 -16.99 -1.22
C ASP A 30 26.97 -16.23 -2.54
N VAL A 31 25.77 -15.77 -2.86
CA VAL A 31 25.49 -15.03 -4.09
C VAL A 31 25.68 -13.53 -3.83
N ASP A 32 26.55 -12.90 -4.62
CA ASP A 32 26.62 -11.42 -4.67
C ASP A 32 25.38 -10.90 -5.42
N TRP A 33 24.59 -10.05 -4.75
CA TRP A 33 23.41 -9.50 -5.35
C TRP A 33 23.10 -8.09 -4.86
N ALA A 34 22.35 -7.35 -5.68
CA ALA A 34 21.86 -6.02 -5.35
C ALA A 34 20.40 -5.85 -5.81
N CYS A 35 19.73 -4.88 -5.23
CA CYS A 35 18.38 -4.48 -5.59
C CYS A 35 18.38 -3.05 -6.13
N MET A 36 17.87 -2.87 -7.34
CA MET A 36 17.55 -1.56 -7.90
C MET A 36 16.06 -1.29 -7.70
N VAL A 37 15.71 -0.21 -7.03
CA VAL A 37 14.31 0.18 -6.82
C VAL A 37 14.06 1.50 -7.53
N ALA A 38 13.18 1.49 -8.52
CA ALA A 38 13.07 2.58 -9.48
C ALA A 38 12.71 3.95 -8.89
N ALA A 39 11.95 3.99 -7.80
CA ALA A 39 11.51 5.25 -7.20
C ALA A 39 11.29 5.20 -5.69
N TRP A 40 11.44 4.03 -5.06
CA TRP A 40 11.01 3.78 -3.70
C TRP A 40 12.06 3.08 -2.86
N ASP A 41 13.34 3.21 -3.21
CA ASP A 41 14.49 2.62 -2.53
C ASP A 41 14.54 2.98 -1.03
N PHE A 42 14.15 4.20 -0.68
CA PHE A 42 14.07 4.67 0.70
C PHE A 42 13.12 3.85 1.58
N LEU A 43 12.15 3.13 1.01
CA LEU A 43 11.28 2.23 1.77
C LEU A 43 12.02 0.99 2.31
N TYR A 44 13.20 0.67 1.74
CA TYR A 44 14.01 -0.46 2.17
C TYR A 44 15.05 -0.09 3.26
N TRP A 45 15.19 1.21 3.55
CA TRP A 45 16.12 1.66 4.57
C TRP A 45 15.73 1.14 5.95
N GLY A 46 16.74 0.68 6.71
CA GLY A 46 16.58 0.10 8.03
C GLY A 46 16.18 -1.37 8.03
N ILE A 47 15.94 -1.99 6.86
CA ILE A 47 15.78 -3.45 6.75
C ILE A 47 17.19 -4.05 6.63
N PRO A 48 17.67 -4.83 7.63
CA PRO A 48 19.06 -5.25 7.70
C PRO A 48 19.55 -6.01 6.47
N GLU A 49 18.69 -6.86 5.89
CA GLU A 49 19.02 -7.70 4.75
C GLU A 49 19.10 -6.91 3.44
N LEU A 50 18.47 -5.72 3.38
CA LEU A 50 18.28 -4.96 2.15
C LEU A 50 19.02 -3.64 2.11
N GLN A 51 19.22 -2.96 3.24
CA GLN A 51 19.69 -1.56 3.28
C GLN A 51 21.04 -1.34 2.57
N ASP A 52 21.98 -2.28 2.68
CA ASP A 52 23.32 -2.16 2.10
C ASP A 52 23.38 -2.70 0.66
N ARG A 53 22.28 -3.23 0.14
CA ARG A 53 22.16 -3.82 -1.21
C ARG A 53 21.17 -3.07 -2.09
N THR A 54 20.51 -2.04 -1.57
CA THR A 54 19.46 -1.30 -2.29
C THR A 54 19.98 0.01 -2.82
N TYR A 55 19.65 0.27 -4.06
CA TYR A 55 20.05 1.49 -4.80
C TYR A 55 18.85 2.08 -5.54
N GLY A 56 18.72 3.40 -5.47
CA GLY A 56 17.84 4.16 -6.35
C GLY A 56 18.46 4.33 -7.73
N ILE A 57 17.65 4.62 -8.74
CA ILE A 57 18.13 4.82 -10.12
C ILE A 57 18.99 6.09 -10.26
N ASP A 58 18.85 7.05 -9.38
CA ASP A 58 19.57 8.31 -9.32
C ASP A 58 20.80 8.24 -8.39
N THR A 59 21.09 7.08 -7.81
CA THR A 59 22.28 6.88 -6.97
C THR A 59 23.54 7.15 -7.79
N LYS A 60 24.34 8.14 -7.34
CA LYS A 60 25.56 8.54 -8.03
C LYS A 60 26.53 7.37 -8.22
N GLY A 61 26.94 7.13 -9.46
CA GLY A 61 27.89 6.07 -9.81
C GLY A 61 27.29 4.66 -9.82
N VAL A 62 25.97 4.49 -9.66
CA VAL A 62 25.33 3.18 -9.62
C VAL A 62 25.58 2.36 -10.89
N PHE A 63 25.64 3.00 -12.06
CA PHE A 63 25.95 2.28 -13.29
C PHE A 63 27.34 1.65 -13.23
N ASP A 64 28.36 2.43 -12.91
CA ASP A 64 29.76 1.96 -12.91
C ASP A 64 30.06 0.96 -11.77
N ASN A 65 29.50 1.19 -10.60
CA ASN A 65 29.82 0.42 -9.41
C ASN A 65 28.93 -0.84 -9.23
N VAL A 66 27.73 -0.82 -9.78
CA VAL A 66 26.74 -1.87 -9.56
C VAL A 66 26.30 -2.52 -10.85
N ILE A 67 25.73 -1.74 -11.80
CA ILE A 67 24.99 -2.30 -12.93
C ILE A 67 25.93 -2.93 -13.96
N LYS A 68 26.98 -2.24 -14.39
CA LYS A 68 27.86 -2.73 -15.46
C LYS A 68 28.64 -3.99 -15.06
N ASN A 69 28.74 -4.26 -13.76
CA ASN A 69 29.43 -5.45 -13.22
C ASN A 69 28.48 -6.61 -12.94
N ALA A 70 27.21 -6.52 -13.33
CA ALA A 70 26.24 -7.57 -13.12
C ALA A 70 26.37 -8.65 -14.20
N ASP A 71 26.36 -9.91 -13.77
CA ASP A 71 26.25 -11.06 -14.69
C ASP A 71 24.82 -11.26 -15.15
N GLN A 72 23.84 -10.84 -14.32
CA GLN A 72 22.42 -11.01 -14.61
C GLN A 72 21.60 -9.86 -14.02
N ILE A 73 20.70 -9.29 -14.83
CA ILE A 73 19.68 -8.34 -14.38
C ILE A 73 18.32 -9.01 -14.54
N ILE A 74 17.59 -9.12 -13.44
CA ILE A 74 16.27 -9.74 -13.37
C ILE A 74 15.26 -8.67 -13.02
N THR A 75 14.24 -8.49 -13.86
CA THR A 75 13.10 -7.62 -13.58
C THR A 75 11.89 -8.49 -13.25
N PRO A 76 11.60 -8.73 -11.96
CA PRO A 76 10.46 -9.52 -11.57
C PRO A 76 9.16 -8.86 -12.02
N GLU A 77 8.30 -9.61 -12.73
CA GLU A 77 7.02 -9.09 -13.21
C GLU A 77 5.87 -9.99 -12.74
N PRO A 78 5.43 -9.85 -11.48
CA PRO A 78 4.40 -10.68 -10.88
C PRO A 78 3.06 -10.59 -11.62
N TYR A 79 2.78 -9.48 -12.31
CA TYR A 79 1.55 -9.29 -13.08
C TYR A 79 1.49 -10.09 -14.38
N ARG A 80 2.54 -10.84 -14.73
CA ARG A 80 2.52 -11.83 -15.82
C ARG A 80 2.35 -13.26 -15.33
N ASN A 81 2.31 -13.48 -14.03
CA ASN A 81 2.22 -14.82 -13.48
C ASN A 81 0.80 -15.40 -13.67
N PRO A 82 0.63 -16.58 -14.32
CA PRO A 82 -0.69 -17.16 -14.54
C PRO A 82 -1.47 -17.46 -13.26
N SER A 83 -0.80 -17.87 -12.19
CA SER A 83 -1.46 -18.14 -10.90
C SER A 83 -1.97 -16.84 -10.26
N TYR A 84 -1.28 -15.72 -10.47
CA TYR A 84 -1.77 -14.43 -10.05
C TYR A 84 -3.05 -14.03 -10.83
N PHE A 85 -3.08 -14.24 -12.16
CA PHE A 85 -4.28 -13.97 -12.96
C PHE A 85 -5.50 -14.78 -12.55
N ARG A 86 -5.27 -16.00 -12.06
CA ARG A 86 -6.33 -16.93 -11.64
C ARG A 86 -6.74 -16.74 -10.18
N GLN A 87 -6.23 -15.74 -9.50
CA GLN A 87 -6.47 -15.49 -8.09
C GLN A 87 -6.04 -16.66 -7.16
N GLU A 88 -5.02 -17.42 -7.58
CA GLU A 88 -4.47 -18.54 -6.82
C GLU A 88 -3.43 -18.09 -5.78
N ILE A 89 -2.77 -16.96 -6.04
CA ILE A 89 -1.69 -16.41 -5.22
C ILE A 89 -1.80 -14.89 -5.08
N SER A 90 -1.25 -14.39 -3.98
CA SER A 90 -1.10 -12.96 -3.70
C SER A 90 0.04 -12.32 -4.52
N LEU A 91 0.11 -10.99 -4.51
CA LEU A 91 1.21 -10.23 -5.10
C LEU A 91 2.56 -10.58 -4.46
N VAL A 92 2.58 -10.80 -3.14
CA VAL A 92 3.78 -11.18 -2.39
C VAL A 92 4.31 -12.55 -2.85
N GLU A 93 3.42 -13.53 -2.97
CA GLU A 93 3.77 -14.88 -3.46
C GLU A 93 4.15 -14.87 -4.95
N ALA A 94 3.53 -13.98 -5.75
CA ALA A 94 3.91 -13.83 -7.14
C ALA A 94 5.33 -13.27 -7.28
N PHE A 95 5.74 -12.32 -6.43
CA PHE A 95 7.14 -11.88 -6.35
C PHE A 95 8.08 -13.01 -5.92
N ASP A 96 7.68 -13.84 -4.97
CA ASP A 96 8.49 -15.00 -4.56
C ASP A 96 8.72 -15.98 -5.72
N ARG A 97 7.70 -16.23 -6.51
CA ARG A 97 7.86 -17.06 -7.74
C ARG A 97 8.85 -16.46 -8.74
N GLU A 98 8.78 -15.18 -8.97
CA GLU A 98 9.64 -14.48 -9.94
C GLU A 98 11.10 -14.34 -9.45
N ILE A 99 11.30 -14.12 -8.14
CA ILE A 99 12.63 -13.90 -7.57
C ILE A 99 13.31 -15.23 -7.21
N ASN A 100 12.59 -16.13 -6.55
CA ASN A 100 13.12 -17.38 -6.01
C ASN A 100 12.84 -18.61 -6.87
N ASN A 101 12.10 -18.45 -7.98
CA ASN A 101 11.72 -19.54 -8.89
C ASN A 101 11.08 -20.73 -8.13
N THR A 102 10.19 -20.44 -7.19
CA THR A 102 9.56 -21.45 -6.31
C THR A 102 8.05 -21.42 -6.42
N LYS A 103 7.41 -22.54 -6.09
CA LYS A 103 5.97 -22.65 -5.87
C LYS A 103 5.63 -22.85 -4.40
N ASP A 104 6.64 -23.05 -3.57
CA ASP A 104 6.47 -23.15 -2.11
C ASP A 104 6.70 -21.80 -1.48
N HIS A 105 5.64 -21.29 -0.82
CA HIS A 105 5.61 -20.00 -0.14
C HIS A 105 5.50 -20.15 1.38
N SER A 106 5.63 -21.37 1.90
CA SER A 106 5.42 -21.68 3.33
C SER A 106 6.36 -20.93 4.27
N ASP A 107 7.55 -20.58 3.80
CA ASP A 107 8.58 -19.83 4.53
C ASP A 107 8.66 -18.35 4.13
N LEU A 108 7.72 -17.88 3.32
CA LEU A 108 7.65 -16.49 2.90
C LEU A 108 7.12 -15.64 4.05
N GLY A 109 7.93 -14.70 4.51
CA GLY A 109 7.52 -13.74 5.53
C GLY A 109 6.49 -12.74 5.04
N ILE A 110 6.09 -11.85 5.94
CA ILE A 110 5.24 -10.70 5.60
C ILE A 110 6.12 -9.51 5.19
N PRO A 111 5.61 -8.55 4.40
CA PRO A 111 6.30 -7.28 4.19
C PRO A 111 6.63 -6.60 5.51
N GLN A 112 7.81 -6.03 5.62
CA GLN A 112 8.25 -5.29 6.81
C GLN A 112 8.84 -3.95 6.40
N LEU A 113 8.42 -2.89 7.07
CA LEU A 113 9.07 -1.58 6.99
C LEU A 113 9.73 -1.29 8.34
N LYS A 114 10.85 -0.59 8.31
CA LYS A 114 11.59 -0.17 9.50
C LYS A 114 11.79 1.34 9.47
N PHE A 115 11.48 1.97 10.58
CA PHE A 115 11.63 3.41 10.74
C PHE A 115 12.67 3.71 11.82
N ASN A 116 13.40 4.79 11.66
CA ASN A 116 14.36 5.23 12.65
C ASN A 116 13.65 5.93 13.83
N GLN A 117 14.39 6.15 14.91
CA GLN A 117 13.83 6.75 16.12
C GLN A 117 13.27 8.16 15.92
N GLN A 118 13.87 8.94 15.01
CA GLN A 118 13.40 10.29 14.70
C GLN A 118 12.06 10.24 13.97
N GLU A 119 11.90 9.37 12.97
CA GLU A 119 10.63 9.17 12.24
C GLU A 119 9.50 8.76 13.21
N ILE A 120 9.79 7.82 14.11
CA ILE A 120 8.83 7.35 15.13
C ILE A 120 8.48 8.47 16.13
N MET A 121 9.48 9.23 16.59
CA MET A 121 9.24 10.31 17.54
C MET A 121 8.39 11.43 16.93
N VAL A 122 8.65 11.80 15.68
CA VAL A 122 7.83 12.79 14.97
C VAL A 122 6.39 12.29 14.81
N ALA A 123 6.20 11.02 14.46
CA ALA A 123 4.86 10.42 14.36
C ALA A 123 4.13 10.44 15.71
N LYS A 124 4.76 10.01 16.79
CA LYS A 124 4.17 10.04 18.15
C LYS A 124 3.75 11.44 18.56
N ASN A 125 4.65 12.42 18.44
CA ASN A 125 4.35 13.80 18.80
C ASN A 125 3.16 14.33 17.99
N THR A 126 3.11 14.06 16.69
CA THR A 126 2.00 14.46 15.82
C THR A 126 0.67 13.86 16.29
N LEU A 127 0.64 12.59 16.67
CA LEU A 127 -0.57 11.92 17.15
C LEU A 127 -0.97 12.40 18.55
N ASP A 128 -0.03 12.65 19.43
CA ASP A 128 -0.29 13.14 20.81
C ASP A 128 -0.84 14.58 20.78
N ASP A 129 -0.30 15.44 19.93
CA ASP A 129 -0.83 16.78 19.69
C ASP A 129 -2.27 16.72 19.17
N LEU A 130 -2.55 15.81 18.23
CA LEU A 130 -3.90 15.63 17.70
C LEU A 130 -4.87 15.10 18.75
N LYS A 131 -4.47 14.10 19.54
CA LYS A 131 -5.26 13.56 20.65
C LYS A 131 -5.59 14.65 21.69
N SER A 132 -4.61 15.47 22.02
CA SER A 132 -4.76 16.58 22.96
C SER A 132 -5.72 17.65 22.44
N ALA A 133 -5.58 18.04 21.18
CA ALA A 133 -6.40 19.06 20.54
C ALA A 133 -7.87 18.64 20.39
N GLN A 134 -8.12 17.39 19.99
CA GLN A 134 -9.46 16.87 19.72
C GLN A 134 -10.10 16.12 20.89
N LYS A 135 -9.35 15.89 21.99
CA LYS A 135 -9.79 15.17 23.19
C LYS A 135 -10.33 13.76 22.92
N LYS A 136 -9.79 13.07 21.90
CA LYS A 136 -10.10 11.69 21.54
C LYS A 136 -8.87 10.83 21.68
N GLN A 137 -9.04 9.63 22.22
CA GLN A 137 -7.91 8.74 22.57
C GLN A 137 -7.34 7.97 21.37
N LYS A 138 -8.18 7.63 20.39
CA LYS A 138 -7.77 6.82 19.24
C LYS A 138 -7.71 7.64 17.96
N THR A 139 -6.73 7.33 17.13
CA THR A 139 -6.49 7.97 15.83
C THR A 139 -6.52 6.93 14.70
N VAL A 140 -7.27 7.24 13.68
CA VAL A 140 -7.44 6.45 12.46
C VAL A 140 -6.76 7.16 11.30
N ILE A 141 -5.91 6.43 10.56
CA ILE A 141 -5.41 6.91 9.26
C ILE A 141 -6.38 6.45 8.18
N PHE A 142 -6.89 7.39 7.37
CA PHE A 142 -7.86 7.08 6.32
C PHE A 142 -7.32 7.44 4.93
N GLN A 143 -7.06 6.43 4.09
CA GLN A 143 -6.68 6.55 2.68
C GLN A 143 -7.86 6.20 1.77
N PRO A 144 -8.77 7.12 1.44
CA PRO A 144 -9.94 6.81 0.62
C PRO A 144 -9.64 6.72 -0.88
N PHE A 145 -8.49 7.27 -1.33
CA PHE A 145 -8.17 7.43 -2.73
C PHE A 145 -6.84 6.77 -3.07
N GLY A 146 -6.83 6.01 -4.17
CA GLY A 146 -5.64 5.42 -4.75
C GLY A 146 -4.90 6.40 -5.65
N ARG A 147 -3.69 6.01 -6.10
CA ARG A 147 -2.85 6.83 -6.99
C ARG A 147 -3.53 7.19 -8.32
N GLY A 148 -4.47 6.35 -8.80
CA GLY A 148 -5.23 6.59 -10.03
C GLY A 148 -6.30 7.67 -9.90
N ALA A 149 -6.63 8.08 -8.67
CA ALA A 149 -7.62 9.11 -8.44
C ALA A 149 -7.16 10.47 -8.97
N LYS A 150 -8.09 11.19 -9.58
CA LYS A 150 -7.91 12.56 -10.07
C LYS A 150 -9.01 13.44 -9.49
N LEU A 151 -8.68 14.68 -9.20
CA LEU A 151 -9.67 15.67 -8.79
C LEU A 151 -10.11 16.48 -10.01
N ASP A 152 -11.38 16.33 -10.37
CA ASP A 152 -12.04 17.13 -11.41
C ASP A 152 -12.88 18.22 -10.75
N ASN A 153 -12.72 19.47 -11.22
CA ASN A 153 -13.43 20.62 -10.65
C ASN A 153 -14.96 20.54 -10.83
N ARG A 154 -15.46 19.72 -11.76
CA ARG A 154 -16.89 19.57 -12.07
C ARG A 154 -17.51 18.31 -11.48
N GLN A 155 -16.71 17.24 -11.40
CA GLN A 155 -17.19 15.90 -11.01
C GLN A 155 -16.71 15.45 -9.63
N GLY A 156 -15.76 16.17 -9.03
CA GLY A 156 -15.14 15.75 -7.79
C GLY A 156 -14.04 14.69 -8.02
N VAL A 157 -13.99 13.67 -7.18
CA VAL A 157 -12.99 12.60 -7.33
C VAL A 157 -13.41 11.63 -8.43
N PHE A 158 -12.49 11.37 -9.35
CA PHE A 158 -12.64 10.41 -10.45
C PHE A 158 -11.49 9.39 -10.40
N ASP A 159 -11.77 8.12 -10.63
CA ASP A 159 -10.78 7.03 -10.68
C ASP A 159 -11.23 5.99 -11.71
N GLU A 160 -10.57 5.96 -12.87
CA GLU A 160 -10.88 5.03 -13.97
C GLU A 160 -10.73 3.56 -13.56
N GLU A 161 -9.89 3.29 -12.57
CA GLU A 161 -9.64 1.93 -12.09
C GLU A 161 -10.67 1.48 -11.06
N SER A 162 -11.55 2.37 -10.59
CA SER A 162 -12.56 2.11 -9.55
C SER A 162 -12.00 1.45 -8.29
N ARG A 163 -10.82 1.90 -7.87
CA ARG A 163 -10.20 1.50 -6.60
C ARG A 163 -10.49 2.47 -5.47
N SER A 164 -10.81 3.72 -5.81
CA SER A 164 -11.05 4.81 -4.87
C SER A 164 -12.51 4.95 -4.49
N LEU A 165 -12.77 5.35 -3.25
CA LEU A 165 -14.10 5.74 -2.81
C LEU A 165 -14.57 6.99 -3.56
N SER A 166 -15.88 7.16 -3.70
CA SER A 166 -16.44 8.45 -4.13
C SER A 166 -16.16 9.51 -3.06
N GLN A 167 -16.04 10.77 -3.49
CA GLN A 167 -15.91 11.89 -2.56
C GLN A 167 -17.06 11.94 -1.54
N LYS A 168 -18.28 11.67 -2.00
CA LYS A 168 -19.48 11.65 -1.17
C LYS A 168 -19.38 10.59 -0.07
N ASP A 169 -18.97 9.39 -0.43
CA ASP A 169 -18.91 8.26 0.50
C ASP A 169 -17.78 8.42 1.51
N TYR A 170 -16.63 8.92 1.04
CA TYR A 170 -15.54 9.30 1.95
C TYR A 170 -16.01 10.33 2.99
N LEU A 171 -16.62 11.44 2.53
CA LEU A 171 -17.08 12.51 3.44
C LEU A 171 -18.14 12.02 4.43
N TYR A 172 -19.01 11.11 3.99
CA TYR A 172 -20.00 10.49 4.86
C TYR A 172 -19.34 9.66 5.96
N LEU A 173 -18.44 8.74 5.58
CA LEU A 173 -17.73 7.90 6.54
C LEU A 173 -16.84 8.72 7.46
N ALA A 174 -16.08 9.67 6.92
CA ALA A 174 -15.21 10.54 7.72
C ALA A 174 -15.99 11.29 8.79
N LYS A 175 -17.15 11.89 8.46
CA LYS A 175 -18.00 12.58 9.44
C LYS A 175 -18.47 11.63 10.56
N LYS A 176 -18.90 10.42 10.22
CA LYS A 176 -19.35 9.45 11.22
C LYS A 176 -18.20 8.95 12.10
N ILE A 177 -17.06 8.61 11.52
CA ILE A 177 -15.87 8.14 12.25
C ILE A 177 -15.35 9.26 13.15
N ALA A 178 -15.36 10.52 12.68
CA ALA A 178 -14.93 11.68 13.45
C ALA A 178 -15.76 11.95 14.71
N MET A 179 -16.95 11.39 14.84
CA MET A 179 -17.71 11.50 16.10
C MET A 179 -17.04 10.72 17.24
N ARG A 180 -16.22 9.72 16.95
CA ARG A 180 -15.59 8.84 17.96
C ARG A 180 -14.07 8.90 17.98
N TYR A 181 -13.43 9.07 16.82
CA TYR A 181 -11.99 8.93 16.62
C TYR A 181 -11.39 10.18 15.97
N ASN A 182 -10.09 10.42 16.19
CA ASN A 182 -9.35 11.36 15.38
C ASN A 182 -9.16 10.77 14.00
N ILE A 183 -9.19 11.58 12.96
CA ILE A 183 -8.94 11.14 11.59
C ILE A 183 -7.78 11.93 11.01
N ILE A 184 -6.83 11.19 10.42
CA ILE A 184 -5.80 11.74 9.55
C ILE A 184 -6.10 11.27 8.12
N PHE A 185 -6.27 12.23 7.21
CA PHE A 185 -6.44 11.94 5.80
C PHE A 185 -5.08 11.61 5.17
N PHE A 186 -4.94 10.42 4.62
CA PHE A 186 -3.76 10.00 3.86
C PHE A 186 -4.05 10.13 2.35
N GLY A 187 -3.36 11.03 1.69
CA GLY A 187 -3.49 11.28 0.26
C GLY A 187 -2.41 12.21 -0.26
N GLU A 188 -2.38 12.40 -1.57
CA GLU A 188 -1.47 13.34 -2.22
C GLU A 188 -1.73 14.77 -1.72
N PRO A 189 -0.67 15.62 -1.60
CA PRO A 189 -0.79 16.97 -1.05
C PRO A 189 -1.84 17.83 -1.76
N ASP A 190 -2.00 17.65 -3.07
CA ASP A 190 -2.93 18.42 -3.89
C ASP A 190 -4.38 17.90 -3.77
N PHE A 191 -4.57 16.76 -3.10
CA PHE A 191 -5.86 16.10 -2.97
C PHE A 191 -6.63 16.60 -1.73
N GLN A 192 -6.82 17.93 -1.63
CA GLN A 192 -7.52 18.53 -0.50
C GLN A 192 -8.98 18.81 -0.84
N LEU A 193 -9.88 17.99 -0.30
CA LEU A 193 -11.31 18.25 -0.41
C LEU A 193 -11.69 19.39 0.56
N LYS A 194 -12.13 20.53 0.01
CA LYS A 194 -12.58 21.69 0.82
C LYS A 194 -13.74 21.34 1.74
N GLN A 195 -14.57 20.37 1.36
CA GLN A 195 -15.71 19.89 2.14
C GLN A 195 -15.33 19.00 3.34
N ASP A 196 -14.10 18.49 3.34
CA ASP A 196 -13.59 17.74 4.49
C ASP A 196 -13.12 18.68 5.58
N THR A 197 -13.97 18.86 6.58
CA THR A 197 -13.74 19.73 7.73
C THR A 197 -13.40 18.95 9.01
N VAL A 198 -13.30 17.63 8.94
CA VAL A 198 -13.16 16.75 10.10
C VAL A 198 -11.83 16.02 10.17
N SER A 199 -11.20 15.78 9.01
CA SER A 199 -9.92 15.09 8.96
C SER A 199 -8.75 16.04 9.03
N GLN A 200 -7.74 15.67 9.81
CA GLN A 200 -6.47 16.38 9.81
C GLN A 200 -5.65 16.00 8.56
N LYS A 201 -5.04 17.00 7.94
CA LYS A 201 -4.23 16.81 6.72
C LYS A 201 -2.77 17.11 7.04
N TYR A 202 -1.91 16.21 6.62
CA TYR A 202 -0.45 16.37 6.71
C TYR A 202 0.18 16.23 5.34
N THR A 203 1.26 16.98 5.12
CA THR A 203 2.12 16.82 3.96
C THR A 203 3.43 16.22 4.45
N CYS A 204 3.70 15.00 4.10
CA CYS A 204 4.93 14.30 4.46
C CYS A 204 5.26 13.21 3.42
N ASP A 205 6.48 12.71 3.44
CA ASP A 205 6.90 11.62 2.57
C ASP A 205 6.28 10.28 3.00
N LEU A 206 6.49 9.24 2.18
CA LEU A 206 5.93 7.92 2.46
C LEU A 206 6.53 7.25 3.70
N ARG A 207 7.79 7.53 4.08
CA ARG A 207 8.35 6.98 5.32
C ARG A 207 7.69 7.58 6.54
N GLN A 208 7.46 8.89 6.53
CA GLN A 208 6.73 9.56 7.61
C GLN A 208 5.27 9.08 7.67
N TRP A 209 4.62 8.85 6.52
CA TRP A 209 3.30 8.20 6.48
C TRP A 209 3.32 6.81 7.09
N GLY A 210 4.34 6.00 6.78
CA GLY A 210 4.50 4.67 7.36
C GLY A 210 4.68 4.71 8.88
N ALA A 211 5.46 5.65 9.40
CA ALA A 211 5.63 5.87 10.82
C ALA A 211 4.32 6.34 11.51
N LEU A 212 3.55 7.24 10.88
CA LEU A 212 2.23 7.65 11.36
C LEU A 212 1.26 6.46 11.42
N ILE A 213 1.25 5.60 10.38
CA ILE A 213 0.42 4.39 10.36
C ILE A 213 0.86 3.44 11.50
N GLN A 214 2.16 3.26 11.71
CA GLN A 214 2.69 2.40 12.78
C GLN A 214 2.22 2.84 14.17
N GLU A 215 2.22 4.13 14.44
CA GLU A 215 1.87 4.70 15.74
C GLU A 215 0.37 4.99 15.89
N SER A 216 -0.41 4.86 14.81
CA SER A 216 -1.87 5.01 14.84
C SER A 216 -2.57 3.76 15.38
N ASP A 217 -3.82 3.92 15.77
CA ASP A 217 -4.61 2.82 16.33
C ASP A 217 -5.24 1.94 15.24
N TYR A 218 -5.52 2.51 14.06
CA TYR A 218 -6.25 1.80 13.01
C TYR A 218 -6.05 2.42 11.64
N PHE A 219 -6.08 1.58 10.60
CA PHE A 219 -6.02 2.00 9.21
C PHE A 219 -7.35 1.74 8.49
N ILE A 220 -7.81 2.70 7.70
CA ILE A 220 -8.90 2.51 6.75
C ILE A 220 -8.38 2.92 5.38
N GLY A 221 -8.60 2.08 4.37
CA GLY A 221 -8.13 2.43 3.04
C GLY A 221 -8.83 1.72 1.91
N CYS A 222 -8.44 2.13 0.70
CA CYS A 222 -8.75 1.43 -0.54
C CYS A 222 -7.56 0.55 -0.98
N ASP A 223 -7.67 -0.11 -2.14
CA ASP A 223 -6.55 -0.84 -2.76
C ASP A 223 -5.45 0.13 -3.22
N SER A 224 -4.55 0.46 -2.30
CA SER A 224 -3.43 1.38 -2.53
C SER A 224 -2.27 1.11 -1.56
N VAL A 225 -1.22 1.93 -1.61
CA VAL A 225 0.03 1.75 -0.84
C VAL A 225 -0.18 1.66 0.68
N GLY A 226 -1.17 2.38 1.23
CA GLY A 226 -1.39 2.43 2.68
C GLY A 226 -1.70 1.08 3.31
N GLN A 227 -2.44 0.20 2.63
CA GLN A 227 -2.68 -1.16 3.13
C GLN A 227 -1.38 -1.99 3.23
N HIS A 228 -0.47 -1.84 2.26
CA HIS A 228 0.82 -2.52 2.32
C HIS A 228 1.68 -1.99 3.47
N MET A 229 1.66 -0.68 3.69
CA MET A 229 2.34 -0.05 4.84
C MET A 229 1.73 -0.54 6.16
N ALA A 230 0.41 -0.47 6.32
CA ALA A 230 -0.28 -0.90 7.54
C ALA A 230 0.01 -2.38 7.86
N ARG A 231 -0.01 -3.27 6.84
CA ARG A 231 0.39 -4.67 7.01
C ARG A 231 1.84 -4.80 7.46
N SER A 232 2.74 -4.01 6.86
CA SER A 232 4.18 -4.07 7.11
C SER A 232 4.58 -3.65 8.53
N VAL A 233 3.76 -2.83 9.18
CA VAL A 233 4.00 -2.35 10.54
C VAL A 233 3.06 -2.96 11.58
N GLY A 234 2.15 -3.83 11.14
CA GLY A 234 1.22 -4.54 12.01
C GLY A 234 0.05 -3.69 12.52
N THR A 235 -0.29 -2.59 11.86
CA THR A 235 -1.45 -1.78 12.22
C THR A 235 -2.74 -2.39 11.66
N PRO A 236 -3.70 -2.78 12.51
CA PRO A 236 -4.96 -3.38 12.07
C PRO A 236 -5.77 -2.39 11.24
N GLY A 237 -6.68 -2.91 10.40
CA GLY A 237 -7.45 -2.02 9.54
C GLY A 237 -8.58 -2.66 8.76
N THR A 238 -9.32 -1.79 8.09
CA THR A 238 -10.33 -2.15 7.09
C THR A 238 -9.89 -1.67 5.72
N VAL A 239 -9.97 -2.56 4.72
CA VAL A 239 -9.69 -2.21 3.33
C VAL A 239 -10.94 -2.39 2.47
N ILE A 240 -11.28 -1.34 1.73
CA ILE A 240 -12.49 -1.28 0.89
C ILE A 240 -12.09 -1.48 -0.56
N PHE A 241 -12.65 -2.52 -1.18
CA PHE A 241 -12.32 -2.95 -2.53
C PHE A 241 -13.43 -2.65 -3.53
N GLY A 242 -13.03 -2.09 -4.66
CA GLY A 242 -13.87 -1.97 -5.85
C GLY A 242 -13.56 -3.05 -6.87
N SER A 243 -12.72 -2.70 -7.82
CA SER A 243 -12.46 -3.45 -9.06
C SER A 243 -11.42 -4.56 -8.94
N THR A 244 -10.58 -4.58 -7.92
CA THR A 244 -9.53 -5.58 -7.75
C THR A 244 -9.95 -6.71 -6.81
N PHE A 245 -9.24 -7.84 -6.88
CA PHE A 245 -9.49 -8.98 -6.01
C PHE A 245 -8.63 -8.87 -4.74
N PRO A 246 -9.23 -8.89 -3.53
CA PRO A 246 -8.46 -8.80 -2.28
C PRO A 246 -7.39 -9.88 -2.12
N ILE A 247 -7.66 -11.10 -2.60
CA ILE A 247 -6.69 -12.21 -2.55
C ILE A 247 -5.38 -11.88 -3.31
N ASN A 248 -5.47 -11.08 -4.38
CA ASN A 248 -4.29 -10.69 -5.15
C ASN A 248 -3.53 -9.54 -4.50
N THR A 249 -4.23 -8.49 -4.06
CA THR A 249 -3.61 -7.19 -3.79
C THR A 249 -3.64 -6.80 -2.31
N SER A 250 -4.25 -7.63 -1.44
CA SER A 250 -4.39 -7.35 -0.01
C SER A 250 -3.91 -8.51 0.87
N TYR A 251 -4.32 -8.44 2.13
CA TYR A 251 -3.99 -9.40 3.19
C TYR A 251 -5.26 -9.76 3.95
N PRO A 252 -6.13 -10.64 3.36
CA PRO A 252 -7.44 -10.96 3.94
C PRO A 252 -7.39 -11.67 5.29
N ASP A 253 -6.27 -12.31 5.62
CA ASP A 253 -5.97 -12.90 6.92
C ASP A 253 -5.70 -11.86 8.02
N PHE A 254 -5.42 -10.63 7.61
CA PHE A 254 -5.03 -9.55 8.52
C PHE A 254 -6.06 -8.41 8.57
N PHE A 255 -6.58 -7.96 7.44
CA PHE A 255 -7.54 -6.86 7.36
C PHE A 255 -8.98 -7.33 7.37
N GLN A 256 -9.87 -6.48 7.91
CA GLN A 256 -11.29 -6.56 7.60
C GLN A 256 -11.49 -6.11 6.15
N ILE A 257 -11.95 -7.01 5.29
CA ILE A 257 -12.18 -6.73 3.87
C ILE A 257 -13.64 -6.36 3.65
N ILE A 258 -13.86 -5.28 2.91
CA ILE A 258 -15.18 -4.84 2.44
C ILE A 258 -15.12 -4.73 0.90
N GLU A 259 -16.03 -5.40 0.21
CA GLU A 259 -16.08 -5.40 -1.25
C GLU A 259 -17.41 -4.83 -1.75
N THR A 260 -17.34 -3.94 -2.75
CA THR A 260 -18.53 -3.58 -3.49
C THR A 260 -18.83 -4.61 -4.57
N GLN A 261 -20.12 -4.87 -4.80
CA GLN A 261 -20.60 -5.72 -5.91
C GLN A 261 -20.82 -4.93 -7.22
N GLN A 262 -20.68 -3.62 -7.17
CA GLN A 262 -21.01 -2.75 -8.31
C GLN A 262 -19.88 -2.62 -9.34
N ALA A 263 -18.61 -2.76 -8.88
CA ALA A 263 -17.47 -2.66 -9.77
C ALA A 263 -17.16 -3.99 -10.46
N ARG A 264 -16.82 -3.91 -11.76
CA ARG A 264 -16.29 -5.09 -12.47
C ARG A 264 -14.92 -5.46 -11.90
N LYS A 265 -14.76 -6.69 -11.50
CA LYS A 265 -13.49 -7.21 -10.97
C LYS A 265 -12.48 -7.48 -12.08
N TYR A 266 -11.23 -7.14 -11.82
CA TYR A 266 -10.11 -7.49 -12.69
C TYR A 266 -8.83 -7.78 -11.86
N THR A 267 -7.90 -8.51 -12.47
CA THR A 267 -6.54 -8.66 -11.95
C THR A 267 -5.61 -7.75 -12.76
N PRO A 268 -4.78 -6.92 -12.13
CA PRO A 268 -3.78 -6.12 -12.84
C PRO A 268 -2.90 -6.99 -13.73
N ILE A 269 -2.59 -6.50 -14.93
CA ILE A 269 -1.71 -7.17 -15.89
C ILE A 269 -0.76 -6.15 -16.51
N ARG A 270 0.50 -6.55 -16.71
CA ARG A 270 1.49 -5.75 -17.44
C ARG A 270 2.04 -6.57 -18.60
N ILE A 271 2.03 -5.98 -19.79
CA ILE A 271 2.55 -6.59 -21.01
C ILE A 271 3.69 -5.71 -21.51
N ALA A 272 4.84 -6.32 -21.80
CA ALA A 272 6.02 -5.63 -22.32
C ALA A 272 6.48 -4.42 -21.46
N GLY A 273 6.33 -4.49 -20.14
CA GLY A 273 6.70 -3.41 -19.23
C GLY A 273 5.72 -2.24 -19.18
N LEU A 274 4.65 -2.29 -19.95
CA LEU A 274 3.60 -1.28 -19.95
C LEU A 274 2.40 -1.75 -19.12
N ASP A 275 1.81 -0.83 -18.37
CA ASP A 275 0.51 -1.07 -17.77
C ASP A 275 -0.54 -1.09 -18.89
N ALA A 276 -1.00 -2.29 -19.25
CA ALA A 276 -2.01 -2.46 -20.27
C ALA A 276 -3.38 -2.56 -19.59
N THR A 277 -4.15 -1.49 -19.67
CA THR A 277 -5.56 -1.55 -19.32
C THR A 277 -6.34 -2.03 -20.55
N LEU A 278 -6.85 -3.25 -20.48
CA LEU A 278 -7.69 -3.78 -21.53
C LEU A 278 -9.06 -3.09 -21.47
N SER A 279 -9.58 -2.66 -22.61
CA SER A 279 -10.85 -1.90 -22.67
C SER A 279 -12.02 -2.61 -21.99
N ASN A 280 -12.06 -3.92 -22.01
CA ASN A 280 -13.10 -4.71 -21.32
C ASN A 280 -12.93 -4.80 -19.80
N ARG A 281 -11.86 -4.23 -19.24
CA ARG A 281 -11.57 -4.18 -17.80
C ARG A 281 -11.70 -2.79 -17.22
N LEU A 282 -11.90 -1.77 -18.06
CA LEU A 282 -12.15 -0.41 -17.60
C LEU A 282 -13.42 -0.35 -16.78
N ASN A 283 -13.33 0.29 -15.64
CA ASN A 283 -14.47 0.74 -14.87
C ASN A 283 -14.59 2.26 -15.05
N GLU A 284 -15.77 2.79 -14.76
CA GLU A 284 -16.01 4.21 -14.84
C GLU A 284 -16.23 4.78 -13.44
N GLY A 285 -15.37 5.72 -13.07
CA GLY A 285 -15.53 6.48 -11.84
C GLY A 285 -15.05 5.76 -10.60
N THR A 286 -15.58 6.17 -9.48
CA THR A 286 -15.21 5.70 -8.14
C THR A 286 -16.17 4.63 -7.62
N ILE A 287 -15.78 3.97 -6.54
CA ILE A 287 -16.66 3.09 -5.78
C ILE A 287 -17.75 3.93 -5.13
N ASN A 288 -18.99 3.48 -5.23
CA ASN A 288 -20.16 4.14 -4.63
C ASN A 288 -20.97 3.14 -3.80
N PHE A 289 -21.50 3.62 -2.69
CA PHE A 289 -22.33 2.85 -1.78
C PHE A 289 -23.68 3.58 -1.52
N SER A 290 -24.71 2.82 -1.22
CA SER A 290 -25.94 3.36 -0.64
C SER A 290 -25.70 3.83 0.80
N THR A 291 -26.56 4.69 1.31
CA THR A 291 -26.46 5.16 2.72
C THR A 291 -26.52 4.00 3.70
N LYS A 292 -27.34 2.98 3.42
CA LYS A 292 -27.41 1.78 4.27
C LYS A 292 -26.10 1.02 4.29
N GLU A 293 -25.49 0.78 3.13
CA GLU A 293 -24.17 0.13 3.05
C GLU A 293 -23.10 0.93 3.79
N LEU A 294 -23.11 2.26 3.68
CA LEU A 294 -22.18 3.12 4.41
C LEU A 294 -22.37 3.03 5.94
N ASP A 295 -23.61 2.90 6.40
CA ASP A 295 -23.90 2.66 7.82
C ASP A 295 -23.39 1.29 8.28
N ASP A 296 -23.57 0.27 7.49
CA ASP A 296 -23.07 -1.09 7.75
C ASP A 296 -21.52 -1.11 7.76
N ILE A 297 -20.88 -0.42 6.81
CA ILE A 297 -19.42 -0.21 6.76
C ILE A 297 -18.92 0.49 8.02
N PHE A 298 -19.56 1.59 8.41
CA PHE A 298 -19.20 2.32 9.62
C PHE A 298 -19.30 1.43 10.87
N ASN A 299 -20.39 0.69 11.03
CA ASN A 299 -20.58 -0.21 12.17
C ASN A 299 -19.53 -1.34 12.19
N THR A 300 -19.18 -1.87 11.02
CA THR A 300 -18.13 -2.88 10.87
C THR A 300 -16.76 -2.32 11.30
N ILE A 301 -16.40 -1.13 10.83
CA ILE A 301 -15.17 -0.44 11.21
C ILE A 301 -15.11 -0.21 12.71
N VAL A 302 -16.17 0.36 13.31
CA VAL A 302 -16.21 0.63 14.75
C VAL A 302 -16.06 -0.66 15.55
N SER A 303 -16.81 -1.71 15.18
CA SER A 303 -16.70 -3.00 15.86
C SER A 303 -15.29 -3.60 15.77
N ASP A 304 -14.61 -3.45 14.64
CA ASP A 304 -13.26 -3.97 14.47
C ASP A 304 -12.22 -3.13 15.24
N ILE A 305 -12.36 -1.79 15.28
CA ILE A 305 -11.53 -0.90 16.11
C ILE A 305 -11.67 -1.26 17.59
N GLU A 306 -12.89 -1.51 18.06
CA GLU A 306 -13.14 -1.85 19.48
C GLU A 306 -12.53 -3.22 19.85
N LYS A 307 -12.41 -4.13 18.90
CA LYS A 307 -11.83 -5.46 19.12
C LYS A 307 -10.30 -5.50 19.01
N ARG A 308 -9.73 -4.73 18.09
CA ARG A 308 -8.32 -4.91 17.67
C ARG A 308 -7.42 -3.70 17.83
N ALA A 309 -7.97 -2.48 17.87
CA ALA A 309 -7.14 -1.29 17.97
C ALA A 309 -6.44 -1.21 19.33
N ARG A 310 -5.21 -0.80 19.28
CA ARG A 310 -4.29 -0.69 20.42
C ARG A 310 -4.62 0.49 21.34
#